data_357aa4f4caa29b6e079ff1796c4a2b8d
#
_entry.id   357aa4f4caa29b6e079ff1796c4a2b8d
#
_cell.length_a   1.000
_cell.length_b   1.000
_cell.length_c   1.000
_cell.angle_alpha   90.00
_cell.angle_beta   90.00
_cell.angle_gamma   90.00
#
_symmetry.space_group_name_H-M   'P 1'
#
loop_
_entity.id
_entity.type
_entity.pdbx_description
1 polymer ?
#
loop_
_entity_poly.entity_id
_entity_poly.type
_entity_poly.pdbx_seq_one_letter_code
_entity_poly.pdbx_strand_id
1 'polypeptide(L)'
;MDEAGQAPPRAVIVISSHVARGTVGNRAAVFALETLGLPVWAVPTVILPWHPGHGRATRIVPPAGEFSALLGDLAAAPWLGE
;
A
#
# COMPACT_ATOMS: atom_id res chain seq x y z
N MET A 1 -7.58 24.60 6.99
CA MET A 1 -7.29 24.58 7.04
C MET A 1 -7.01 24.78 7.03
N ASP A 2 -7.28 25.10 6.72
CA ASP A 2 -6.98 25.47 6.84
C ASP A 2 -6.86 25.95 6.74
N GLU A 3 -7.13 26.66 6.64
CA GLU A 3 -6.96 27.15 6.37
C GLU A 3 -6.56 27.48 6.39
N ALA A 4 -7.94 28.40 5.19
CA ALA A 4 -6.72 28.98 5.64
C ALA A 4 -6.05 28.05 6.65
N GLY A 5 -4.90 28.08 6.77
CA GLY A 5 -4.24 27.32 7.81
C GLY A 5 -4.58 25.83 7.88
N GLN A 6 -5.07 25.27 6.80
CA GLN A 6 -5.33 23.84 6.79
C GLN A 6 -4.03 23.05 6.68
N ALA A 7 -3.92 22.01 7.47
CA ALA A 7 -2.80 21.11 7.35
C ALA A 7 -2.89 20.35 6.02
N PRO A 8 -1.76 20.01 5.38
CA PRO A 8 -1.79 19.17 4.20
C PRO A 8 -2.37 17.78 4.54
N PRO A 9 -2.98 17.07 3.58
CA PRO A 9 -3.49 15.74 3.83
C PRO A 9 -2.35 14.80 4.23
N ARG A 10 -2.64 13.93 5.19
CA ARG A 10 -1.67 12.94 5.63
C ARG A 10 -1.65 11.77 4.66
N ALA A 11 -0.48 11.16 4.54
CA ALA A 11 -0.34 9.96 3.75
C ALA A 11 -1.10 8.80 4.38
N VAL A 12 -1.58 7.90 3.52
CA VAL A 12 -2.26 6.67 3.93
C VAL A 12 -1.34 5.50 3.61
N ILE A 13 -1.16 4.62 4.57
CA ILE A 13 -0.39 3.41 4.35
C ILE A 13 -1.37 2.30 3.99
N VAL A 14 -1.19 1.71 2.82
CA VAL A 14 -2.03 0.61 2.34
C VAL A 14 -1.22 -0.68 2.39
N ILE A 15 -1.69 -1.64 3.19
CA ILE A 15 -1.04 -2.94 3.32
C ILE A 15 -2.00 -3.98 2.76
N SER A 16 -1.71 -4.48 1.56
CA SER A 16 -2.58 -5.45 0.90
C SER A 16 -1.84 -6.16 -0.22
N SER A 17 -2.51 -7.12 -0.87
CA SER A 17 -1.91 -7.88 -1.95
C SER A 17 -1.70 -7.01 -3.19
N HIS A 18 -0.62 -7.27 -3.92
CA HIS A 18 -0.37 -6.64 -5.20
C HIS A 18 -0.64 -7.65 -6.31
N VAL A 19 -1.58 -7.32 -7.18
CA VAL A 19 -1.96 -8.17 -8.31
C VAL A 19 -1.55 -7.46 -9.58
N ALA A 20 -0.70 -8.11 -10.38
CA ALA A 20 -0.13 -7.46 -11.57
C ALA A 20 -1.20 -7.17 -12.62
N ARG A 21 -2.12 -8.11 -12.83
CA ARG A 21 -3.18 -7.94 -13.83
C ARG A 21 -4.48 -7.49 -13.15
N GLY A 22 -4.98 -6.34 -13.60
CA GLY A 22 -6.26 -5.82 -13.13
C GLY A 22 -6.11 -4.78 -12.03
N THR A 23 -7.22 -4.10 -11.71
CA THR A 23 -7.26 -3.07 -10.68
C THR A 23 -7.95 -3.64 -9.45
N VAL A 24 -7.22 -4.44 -8.69
CA VAL A 24 -7.70 -5.10 -7.49
C VAL A 24 -6.62 -5.05 -6.41
N GLY A 25 -6.99 -5.36 -5.18
CA GLY A 25 -6.06 -5.39 -4.07
C GLY A 25 -5.38 -4.04 -3.86
N ASN A 26 -4.07 -4.06 -3.72
CA ASN A 26 -3.27 -2.86 -3.47
C ASN A 26 -3.45 -1.80 -4.55
N ARG A 27 -3.52 -2.23 -5.82
CA ARG A 27 -3.68 -1.29 -6.94
C ARG A 27 -5.02 -0.56 -6.89
N ALA A 28 -6.10 -1.26 -6.53
CA ALA A 28 -7.41 -0.64 -6.41
C ALA A 28 -7.43 0.40 -5.29
N ALA A 29 -6.87 0.06 -4.14
CA ALA A 29 -6.83 0.96 -2.99
C ALA A 29 -5.99 2.20 -3.28
N VAL A 30 -4.80 2.02 -3.88
CA VAL A 30 -3.92 3.13 -4.24
C VAL A 30 -4.61 4.06 -5.23
N PHE A 31 -5.23 3.49 -6.27
CA PHE A 31 -5.92 4.29 -7.28
C PHE A 31 -7.03 5.12 -6.65
N ALA A 32 -7.86 4.50 -5.81
CA ALA A 32 -8.98 5.19 -5.18
C ALA A 32 -8.51 6.34 -4.29
N LEU A 33 -7.51 6.08 -3.46
CA LEU A 33 -7.02 7.08 -2.52
C LEU A 33 -6.30 8.22 -3.21
N GLU A 34 -5.48 7.91 -4.22
CA GLU A 34 -4.79 8.96 -4.98
C GLU A 34 -5.76 9.81 -5.80
N THR A 35 -6.83 9.20 -6.28
CA THR A 35 -7.91 9.95 -6.96
C THR A 35 -8.55 10.96 -6.02
N LEU A 36 -8.59 10.67 -4.73
CA LEU A 36 -9.10 11.57 -3.70
C LEU A 36 -8.05 12.60 -3.25
N GLY A 37 -6.87 12.57 -3.84
CA GLY A 37 -5.81 13.53 -3.51
C GLY A 37 -4.98 13.17 -2.30
N LEU A 38 -5.04 11.91 -1.85
CA LEU A 38 -4.28 11.46 -0.69
C LEU A 38 -2.97 10.81 -1.13
N PRO A 39 -1.82 11.21 -0.57
CA PRO A 39 -0.57 10.49 -0.81
C PRO A 39 -0.67 9.08 -0.23
N VAL A 40 -0.13 8.09 -0.95
CA VAL A 40 -0.25 6.69 -0.53
C VAL A 40 1.12 6.04 -0.48
N TRP A 41 1.37 5.35 0.63
CA TRP A 41 2.52 4.46 0.78
C TRP A 41 1.99 3.04 0.69
N ALA A 42 2.39 2.30 -0.33
CA ALA A 42 1.84 0.98 -0.59
C ALA A 42 2.82 -0.10 -0.16
N VAL A 43 2.34 -1.02 0.68
CA VAL A 43 3.15 -2.15 1.16
C VAL A 43 2.44 -3.43 0.73
N PRO A 44 2.98 -4.16 -0.26
CA PRO A 44 2.36 -5.41 -0.68
C PRO A 44 2.63 -6.54 0.32
N THR A 45 1.58 -7.30 0.64
CA THR A 45 1.69 -8.48 1.49
C THR A 45 2.04 -9.73 0.70
N VAL A 46 1.64 -9.75 -0.58
CA VAL A 46 1.92 -10.85 -1.50
C VAL A 46 1.88 -10.27 -2.91
N ILE A 47 2.66 -10.84 -3.81
CA ILE A 47 2.66 -10.43 -5.21
C ILE A 47 2.10 -11.59 -6.03
N LEU A 48 1.07 -11.30 -6.84
CA LEU A 48 0.37 -12.26 -7.66
C LEU A 48 0.33 -11.77 -9.11
N PRO A 49 0.43 -12.68 -10.11
CA PRO A 49 0.32 -12.27 -11.50
C PRO A 49 -1.12 -11.90 -11.88
N TRP A 50 -2.11 -12.59 -11.30
CA TRP A 50 -3.52 -12.31 -11.48
C TRP A 50 -4.30 -12.73 -10.24
N HIS A 51 -5.57 -12.37 -10.21
CA HIS A 51 -6.44 -12.74 -9.08
C HIS A 51 -6.62 -14.26 -9.02
N PRO A 52 -6.54 -14.87 -7.84
CA PRO A 52 -6.65 -16.35 -7.70
C PRO A 52 -7.92 -16.93 -8.28
N GLY A 53 -8.99 -16.16 -8.43
CA GLY A 53 -10.23 -16.60 -9.06
C GLY A 53 -10.06 -16.99 -10.52
N HIS A 54 -8.97 -16.56 -11.17
CA HIS A 54 -8.68 -16.92 -12.58
C HIS A 54 -7.79 -18.13 -12.71
N GLY A 55 -7.46 -18.79 -11.61
CA GLY A 55 -6.64 -20.00 -11.63
C GLY A 55 -5.39 -19.85 -10.76
N ARG A 56 -4.72 -20.97 -10.58
CA ARG A 56 -3.51 -21.01 -9.75
C ARG A 56 -2.35 -20.39 -10.49
N ALA A 57 -1.48 -19.73 -9.73
CA ALA A 57 -0.28 -19.13 -10.28
C ALA A 57 0.77 -18.97 -9.20
N THR A 58 1.98 -18.65 -9.61
CA THR A 58 3.07 -18.35 -8.67
C THR A 58 2.73 -17.10 -7.88
N ARG A 59 2.99 -17.16 -6.59
CA ARG A 59 2.89 -15.97 -5.74
C ARG A 59 4.17 -15.80 -4.93
N ILE A 60 4.52 -14.56 -4.66
CA ILE A 60 5.69 -14.22 -3.88
C ILE A 60 5.22 -13.66 -2.55
N VAL A 61 5.59 -14.34 -1.47
CA VAL A 61 5.24 -13.93 -0.11
C VAL A 61 6.54 -13.61 0.61
N PRO A 62 6.69 -12.41 1.18
CA PRO A 62 7.89 -12.09 1.90
C PRO A 62 8.01 -12.94 3.17
N PRO A 63 9.23 -13.34 3.56
CA PRO A 63 9.42 -14.01 4.84
C PRO A 63 8.93 -13.15 5.99
N ALA A 64 8.28 -13.77 6.97
CA ALA A 64 7.62 -13.03 8.07
C ALA A 64 8.57 -12.10 8.80
N GLY A 65 9.81 -12.56 9.08
CA GLY A 65 10.78 -11.74 9.78
C GLY A 65 11.21 -10.51 8.99
N GLU A 66 11.40 -10.66 7.69
CA GLU A 66 11.77 -9.55 6.82
C GLU A 66 10.62 -8.56 6.66
N PHE A 67 9.40 -9.08 6.53
CA PHE A 67 8.23 -8.23 6.44
C PHE A 67 8.04 -7.41 7.72
N SER A 68 8.19 -8.05 8.86
CA SER A 68 8.12 -7.39 10.16
C SER A 68 9.18 -6.29 10.29
N ALA A 69 10.41 -6.58 9.84
CA ALA A 69 11.49 -5.59 9.88
C ALA A 69 11.17 -4.39 8.99
N LEU A 70 10.60 -4.64 7.80
CA LEU A 70 10.20 -3.57 6.89
C LEU A 70 9.15 -2.68 7.54
N LEU A 71 8.14 -3.25 8.18
CA LEU A 71 7.12 -2.48 8.86
C LEU A 71 7.71 -1.69 10.03
N GLY A 72 8.68 -2.26 10.73
CA GLY A 72 9.39 -1.57 11.80
C GLY A 72 10.14 -0.35 11.30
N ASP A 73 10.85 -0.49 10.18
CA ASP A 73 11.54 0.62 9.55
C ASP A 73 10.57 1.72 9.15
N LEU A 74 9.44 1.34 8.55
CA LEU A 74 8.43 2.29 8.11
C LEU A 74 7.84 3.04 9.31
N ALA A 75 7.57 2.33 10.41
CA ALA A 75 7.02 2.94 11.61
C ALA A 75 7.98 3.92 12.27
N ALA A 76 9.29 3.72 12.06
CA ALA A 76 10.32 4.59 12.61
C ALA A 76 10.75 5.69 11.64
N ALA A 77 10.18 5.74 10.45
CA ALA A 77 10.61 6.70 9.43
C ALA A 77 10.34 8.14 9.88
N PRO A 78 11.30 9.07 9.64
CA PRO A 78 11.13 10.44 10.10
C PRO A 78 10.01 11.18 9.39
N TRP A 79 9.59 10.72 8.22
CA TRP A 79 8.51 11.35 7.45
C TRP A 79 7.15 10.68 7.68
N LEU A 80 7.03 9.78 8.66
CA LEU A 80 5.79 9.04 8.90
C LEU A 80 4.61 9.96 9.23
N GLY A 81 4.88 11.13 9.80
CA GLY A 81 3.84 12.08 10.16
C GLY A 81 3.36 12.96 9.02
N GLU A 82 3.92 12.77 7.83
CA GLU A 82 3.47 13.51 6.65
C GLU A 82 2.05 13.08 6.22
#